data_e4869c61adbf924484ee31586d83acd3
#
_entry.id   e4869c61adbf924484ee31586d83acd3
#
_cell.length_a   1.000
_cell.length_b   1.000
_cell.length_c   1.000
_cell.angle_alpha   90.00
_cell.angle_beta   90.00
_cell.angle_gamma   90.00
#
_symmetry.space_group_name_H-M   'P 1'
#
loop_
_entity.id
_entity.type
_entity.pdbx_description
1 polymer ?
#
loop_
_entity_poly.entity_id
_entity_poly.type
_entity_poly.pdbx_seq_one_letter_code
_entity_poly.pdbx_strand_id
1 'polypeptide(L)'
;MILVCEHIQSSFDMSVYGLFKNTNGDVTIHVLYYSKFLEAGFFIEVADNFYNIKPIEKINFSSENIKSEIERLYNNFYDENKKNILYYGGRGVPSSVFENINGLDLFVLDVSYSSNADMLTSLTGKTNFFIGCSTLSHNTGFLTNALLNSSSVDDYKKIIDTFIKTNLDSRHRTDACLIDMSRYSRIVRYLDTVDKSPECKIDRTLNYYDLMCLVKDRNLKYKIKNCILYFNMNNSSKKYFFNKNIKISGIIV
;
A
#
# COMPACT_ATOMS: atom_id res chain seq x y z
N MET A 1 -5.74 -13.23 -5.13
CA MET A 1 -5.10 -12.19 -4.27
C MET A 1 -3.78 -12.73 -3.74
N ILE A 2 -2.75 -11.90 -3.72
CA ILE A 2 -1.45 -12.27 -3.13
C ILE A 2 -1.18 -11.35 -1.94
N LEU A 3 -0.90 -11.95 -0.80
CA LEU A 3 -0.50 -11.25 0.42
C LEU A 3 0.98 -11.52 0.68
N VAL A 4 1.76 -10.47 0.80
CA VAL A 4 3.19 -10.56 1.11
C VAL A 4 3.45 -9.91 2.45
N CYS A 5 4.09 -10.60 3.37
CA CYS A 5 4.50 -10.07 4.66
C CYS A 5 5.97 -10.34 4.96
N GLU A 6 6.68 -9.28 5.24
CA GLU A 6 8.05 -9.34 5.75
C GLU A 6 8.03 -9.51 7.28
N HIS A 7 8.29 -10.61 7.81
CA HIS A 7 8.21 -11.05 9.19
C HIS A 7 6.85 -11.63 9.59
N ILE A 8 6.91 -12.85 10.06
CA ILE A 8 5.80 -13.49 10.75
C ILE A 8 5.68 -12.83 12.12
N GLN A 9 4.70 -11.96 12.29
CA GLN A 9 4.34 -11.39 13.59
C GLN A 9 2.98 -11.94 13.99
N SER A 10 2.78 -12.18 15.27
CA SER A 10 1.52 -12.68 15.80
C SER A 10 0.31 -11.81 15.42
N SER A 11 0.52 -10.50 15.28
CA SER A 11 -0.51 -9.56 14.80
C SER A 11 -0.89 -9.79 13.35
N PHE A 12 0.07 -10.17 12.50
CA PHE A 12 -0.19 -10.51 11.11
C PHE A 12 -0.96 -11.81 11.00
N ASP A 13 -0.56 -12.84 11.75
CA ASP A 13 -1.25 -14.12 11.78
C ASP A 13 -2.71 -13.96 12.21
N MET A 14 -2.98 -13.14 13.22
CA MET A 14 -4.34 -12.85 13.66
C MET A 14 -5.15 -12.07 12.62
N SER A 15 -4.52 -11.13 11.93
CA SER A 15 -5.17 -10.37 10.85
C SER A 15 -5.50 -11.26 9.67
N VAL A 16 -4.56 -12.10 9.24
CA VAL A 16 -4.76 -13.08 8.16
C VAL A 16 -5.84 -14.10 8.56
N TYR A 17 -5.80 -14.62 9.78
CA TYR A 17 -6.86 -15.50 10.29
C TYR A 17 -8.24 -14.84 10.27
N GLY A 18 -8.32 -13.57 10.68
CA GLY A 18 -9.55 -12.79 10.64
C GLY A 18 -10.10 -12.61 9.22
N LEU A 19 -9.21 -12.45 8.24
CA LEU A 19 -9.59 -12.39 6.83
C LEU A 19 -10.22 -13.72 6.38
N PHE A 20 -9.56 -14.84 6.65
CA PHE A 20 -9.99 -16.15 6.18
C PHE A 20 -11.33 -16.59 6.76
N LYS A 21 -11.58 -16.26 8.01
CA LYS A 21 -12.85 -16.62 8.68
C LYS A 21 -14.08 -16.05 7.98
N ASN A 22 -13.91 -15.01 7.17
CA ASN A 22 -15.00 -14.26 6.54
C ASN A 22 -14.98 -14.33 5.00
N THR A 23 -14.21 -15.24 4.40
CA THR A 23 -14.23 -15.44 2.95
C THR A 23 -15.46 -16.29 2.56
N ASN A 24 -16.20 -15.81 1.58
CA ASN A 24 -17.26 -16.59 0.92
C ASN A 24 -16.63 -17.34 -0.25
N GLY A 25 -16.12 -18.53 -0.08
CA GLY A 25 -15.74 -19.53 -1.08
C GLY A 25 -15.08 -19.16 -2.43
N ASP A 26 -15.33 -17.97 -2.95
CA ASP A 26 -14.92 -17.55 -4.30
C ASP A 26 -13.55 -16.83 -4.37
N VAL A 27 -12.84 -16.72 -3.24
CA VAL A 27 -11.57 -15.98 -3.17
C VAL A 27 -10.42 -16.93 -2.85
N THR A 28 -9.51 -17.13 -3.78
CA THR A 28 -8.23 -17.78 -3.49
C THR A 28 -7.22 -16.74 -3.01
N ILE A 29 -6.57 -17.02 -1.88
CA ILE A 29 -5.56 -16.16 -1.30
C ILE A 29 -4.22 -16.90 -1.27
N HIS A 30 -3.21 -16.31 -1.86
CA HIS A 30 -1.84 -16.79 -1.77
C HIS A 30 -1.09 -15.93 -0.78
N VAL A 31 -0.45 -16.54 0.21
CA VAL A 31 0.26 -15.83 1.27
C VAL A 31 1.73 -16.20 1.23
N LEU A 32 2.55 -15.19 1.09
CA LEU A 32 3.99 -15.30 1.23
C LEU A 32 4.43 -14.69 2.56
N TYR A 33 4.82 -15.54 3.49
CA TYR A 33 5.51 -15.12 4.71
C TYR A 33 7.00 -15.24 4.49
N TYR A 34 7.75 -14.21 4.79
CA TYR A 34 9.20 -14.32 4.75
C TYR A 34 9.88 -13.51 5.86
N SER A 35 11.07 -13.92 6.24
CA SER A 35 11.93 -13.20 7.16
C SER A 35 13.29 -12.96 6.51
N LYS A 36 13.65 -11.69 6.35
CA LYS A 36 15.00 -11.32 5.92
C LYS A 36 16.09 -11.82 6.87
N PHE A 37 15.77 -11.89 8.15
CA PHE A 37 16.71 -12.35 9.17
C PHE A 37 17.01 -13.85 9.07
N LEU A 38 15.98 -14.65 8.75
CA LEU A 38 16.12 -16.11 8.61
C LEU A 38 16.43 -16.53 7.18
N GLU A 39 16.45 -15.60 6.23
CA GLU A 39 16.61 -15.84 4.79
C GLU A 39 15.69 -16.96 4.27
N ALA A 40 14.51 -17.06 4.85
CA ALA A 40 13.56 -18.13 4.56
C ALA A 40 12.12 -17.61 4.58
N GLY A 41 11.27 -18.27 3.81
CA GLY A 41 9.85 -18.00 3.77
C GLY A 41 9.02 -19.22 3.42
N PHE A 42 7.71 -19.05 3.55
CA PHE A 42 6.72 -20.06 3.20
C PHE A 42 5.68 -19.44 2.29
N PHE A 43 5.38 -20.12 1.19
CA PHE A 43 4.31 -19.77 0.31
C PHE A 43 3.17 -20.77 0.50
N ILE A 44 1.98 -20.27 0.81
CA ILE A 44 0.80 -21.06 1.08
C ILE A 44 -0.37 -20.58 0.25
N GLU A 45 -1.22 -21.51 -0.17
CA GLU A 45 -2.53 -21.21 -0.75
C GLU A 45 -3.60 -21.45 0.29
N VAL A 46 -4.56 -20.57 0.38
CA VAL A 46 -5.74 -20.68 1.24
C VAL A 46 -6.98 -20.52 0.38
N ALA A 47 -7.78 -21.56 0.35
CA ALA A 47 -9.06 -21.61 -0.33
C ALA A 47 -10.13 -22.20 0.61
N ASP A 48 -11.39 -22.03 0.26
CA ASP A 48 -12.53 -22.64 0.95
C ASP A 48 -12.57 -22.40 2.47
N ASN A 49 -12.61 -21.13 2.88
CA ASN A 49 -12.83 -20.75 4.27
C ASN A 49 -11.82 -21.34 5.27
N PHE A 50 -10.54 -21.30 4.95
CA PHE A 50 -9.46 -21.75 5.85
C PHE A 50 -9.32 -23.27 6.02
N TYR A 51 -10.24 -24.06 5.51
CA TYR A 51 -10.16 -25.53 5.64
C TYR A 51 -9.16 -26.19 4.69
N ASN A 52 -8.76 -25.48 3.63
CA ASN A 52 -7.80 -25.95 2.64
C ASN A 52 -6.55 -25.07 2.63
N ILE A 53 -5.71 -25.17 3.65
CA ILE A 53 -4.37 -24.57 3.64
C ILE A 53 -3.44 -25.57 2.94
N LYS A 54 -2.93 -25.16 1.78
CA LYS A 54 -1.92 -25.94 1.06
C LYS A 54 -0.59 -25.22 1.12
N PRO A 55 0.43 -25.78 1.80
CA PRO A 55 1.79 -25.29 1.60
C PRO A 55 2.20 -25.57 0.15
N ILE A 56 2.56 -24.54 -0.60
CA ILE A 56 2.98 -24.66 -2.00
C ILE A 56 4.48 -24.90 -2.04
N GLU A 57 5.25 -24.04 -1.40
CA GLU A 57 6.68 -24.22 -1.36
C GLU A 57 7.33 -23.55 -0.15
N LYS A 58 8.51 -24.06 0.24
CA LYS A 58 9.45 -23.38 1.15
C LYS A 58 10.44 -22.63 0.27
N ILE A 59 10.59 -21.32 0.49
CA ILE A 59 11.45 -20.46 -0.30
C ILE A 59 12.64 -20.01 0.52
N ASN A 60 13.83 -20.16 -0.03
CA ASN A 60 15.04 -19.57 0.55
C ASN A 60 15.22 -18.18 -0.07
N PHE A 61 15.15 -17.15 0.77
CA PHE A 61 15.33 -15.77 0.34
C PHE A 61 16.74 -15.30 0.69
N SER A 62 17.32 -14.55 -0.25
CA SER A 62 18.42 -13.64 0.02
C SER A 62 17.93 -12.20 -0.18
N SER A 63 18.68 -11.23 0.30
CA SER A 63 18.40 -9.81 0.03
C SER A 63 18.39 -9.48 -1.48
N GLU A 64 19.05 -10.32 -2.27
CA GLU A 64 19.19 -10.15 -3.72
C GLU A 64 18.03 -10.74 -4.52
N ASN A 65 17.44 -11.85 -4.06
CA ASN A 65 16.44 -12.60 -4.83
C ASN A 65 14.99 -12.39 -4.39
N ILE A 66 14.75 -11.76 -3.24
CA ILE A 66 13.40 -11.63 -2.67
C ILE A 66 12.41 -10.99 -3.65
N LYS A 67 12.86 -9.98 -4.37
CA LYS A 67 12.03 -9.25 -5.33
C LYS A 67 11.65 -10.14 -6.51
N SER A 68 12.60 -10.83 -7.10
CA SER A 68 12.38 -11.75 -8.21
C SER A 68 11.49 -12.94 -7.80
N GLU A 69 11.58 -13.40 -6.56
CA GLU A 69 10.72 -14.45 -6.04
C GLU A 69 9.25 -13.97 -5.90
N ILE A 70 9.03 -12.77 -5.39
CA ILE A 70 7.68 -12.18 -5.33
C ILE A 70 7.10 -12.01 -6.75
N GLU A 71 7.91 -11.52 -7.70
CA GLU A 71 7.50 -11.38 -9.10
C GLU A 71 7.17 -12.74 -9.73
N ARG A 72 8.01 -13.74 -9.50
CA ARG A 72 7.77 -15.12 -9.98
C ARG A 72 6.46 -15.68 -9.45
N LEU A 73 6.23 -15.56 -8.15
CA LEU A 73 5.00 -16.05 -7.51
C LEU A 73 3.77 -15.30 -8.04
N TYR A 74 3.85 -13.99 -8.16
CA TYR A 74 2.76 -13.21 -8.73
C TYR A 74 2.43 -13.68 -10.16
N ASN A 75 3.42 -13.79 -11.03
CA ASN A 75 3.21 -14.17 -12.42
C ASN A 75 2.68 -15.59 -12.59
N ASN A 76 3.00 -16.51 -11.67
CA ASN A 76 2.46 -17.88 -11.67
C ASN A 76 0.95 -17.93 -11.35
N PHE A 77 0.43 -16.96 -10.63
CA PHE A 77 -0.96 -16.93 -10.17
C PHE A 77 -1.80 -15.79 -10.76
N TYR A 78 -1.18 -14.99 -11.62
CA TYR A 78 -1.88 -13.95 -12.36
C TYR A 78 -2.91 -14.55 -13.30
N ASP A 79 -4.13 -14.01 -13.27
CA ASP A 79 -5.22 -14.39 -14.18
C ASP A 79 -5.92 -13.11 -14.63
N GLU A 80 -5.85 -12.79 -15.91
CA GLU A 80 -6.45 -11.58 -16.49
C GLU A 80 -7.98 -11.52 -16.37
N ASN A 81 -8.64 -12.68 -16.19
CA ASN A 81 -10.08 -12.77 -16.01
C ASN A 81 -10.51 -12.61 -14.54
N LYS A 82 -9.56 -12.47 -13.62
CA LYS A 82 -9.81 -12.29 -12.19
C LYS A 82 -9.29 -10.97 -11.72
N LYS A 83 -9.81 -10.54 -10.58
CA LYS A 83 -9.31 -9.37 -9.91
C LYS A 83 -7.96 -9.66 -9.24
N ASN A 84 -6.93 -8.97 -9.67
CA ASN A 84 -5.58 -9.12 -9.19
C ASN A 84 -5.24 -8.05 -8.15
N ILE A 85 -5.11 -8.46 -6.89
CA ILE A 85 -4.75 -7.59 -5.78
C ILE A 85 -3.45 -8.08 -5.18
N LEU A 86 -2.49 -7.16 -5.05
CA LEU A 86 -1.26 -7.39 -4.30
C LEU A 86 -1.28 -6.53 -3.03
N TYR A 87 -1.14 -7.17 -1.89
CA TYR A 87 -0.87 -6.53 -0.63
C TYR A 87 0.58 -6.81 -0.20
N TYR A 88 1.29 -5.78 0.18
CA TYR A 88 2.62 -5.91 0.79
C TYR A 88 2.65 -5.18 2.12
N GLY A 89 2.94 -5.92 3.19
CA GLY A 89 3.15 -5.38 4.53
C GLY A 89 4.55 -5.69 5.04
N GLY A 90 5.21 -4.72 5.67
CA GLY A 90 6.55 -4.94 6.17
C GLY A 90 7.23 -3.69 6.69
N ARG A 91 8.51 -3.84 7.04
CA ARG A 91 9.39 -2.74 7.44
C ARG A 91 10.31 -2.36 6.29
N GLY A 92 10.03 -1.24 5.70
CA GLY A 92 10.82 -0.70 4.59
C GLY A 92 10.38 -1.28 3.24
N VAL A 93 10.32 -0.42 2.26
CA VAL A 93 10.01 -0.79 0.89
C VAL A 93 11.30 -1.25 0.25
N PRO A 94 11.30 -2.32 -0.55
CA PRO A 94 12.37 -2.55 -1.51
C PRO A 94 12.55 -1.26 -2.31
N SER A 95 13.75 -0.73 -2.39
CA SER A 95 14.08 0.57 -3.01
C SER A 95 13.71 0.65 -4.50
N SER A 96 13.38 -0.47 -5.11
CA SER A 96 12.86 -0.58 -6.47
C SER A 96 11.61 -1.46 -6.43
N VAL A 97 10.53 -0.94 -6.94
CA VAL A 97 9.28 -1.67 -7.11
C VAL A 97 9.46 -2.77 -8.15
N PHE A 98 8.70 -3.81 -7.98
CA PHE A 98 8.60 -4.96 -8.86
C PHE A 98 8.57 -4.54 -10.34
N GLU A 99 9.59 -4.92 -11.09
CA GLU A 99 9.73 -4.49 -12.50
C GLU A 99 8.78 -5.28 -13.40
N ASN A 100 8.57 -6.55 -13.06
CA ASN A 100 7.86 -7.52 -13.89
C ASN A 100 6.44 -7.82 -13.38
N ILE A 101 5.87 -7.02 -12.48
CA ILE A 101 4.47 -7.11 -12.08
C ILE A 101 3.65 -6.13 -12.92
N ASN A 102 2.62 -6.64 -13.59
CA ASN A 102 1.69 -5.85 -14.40
C ASN A 102 0.26 -6.35 -14.19
N GLY A 103 -0.71 -5.53 -14.57
CA GLY A 103 -2.12 -5.93 -14.55
C GLY A 103 -2.76 -6.00 -13.17
N LEU A 104 -2.19 -5.33 -12.17
CA LEU A 104 -2.82 -5.19 -10.86
C LEU A 104 -4.05 -4.29 -10.94
N ASP A 105 -5.16 -4.74 -10.39
CA ASP A 105 -6.31 -3.88 -10.12
C ASP A 105 -6.06 -2.98 -8.93
N LEU A 106 -5.42 -3.52 -7.90
CA LEU A 106 -5.10 -2.78 -6.70
C LEU A 106 -3.74 -3.23 -6.14
N PHE A 107 -2.88 -2.27 -5.82
CA PHE A 107 -1.71 -2.48 -4.99
C PHE A 107 -1.89 -1.78 -3.64
N VAL A 108 -1.81 -2.54 -2.56
CA VAL A 108 -1.84 -2.03 -1.18
C VAL A 108 -0.46 -2.15 -0.58
N LEU A 109 0.14 -1.01 -0.25
CA LEU A 109 1.48 -0.95 0.32
C LEU A 109 1.41 -0.48 1.78
N ASP A 110 1.34 -1.44 2.70
CA ASP A 110 1.21 -1.23 4.14
C ASP A 110 2.59 -1.03 4.80
N VAL A 111 3.22 0.06 4.40
CA VAL A 111 4.54 0.49 4.86
C VAL A 111 4.49 1.99 5.10
N SER A 112 5.21 2.46 6.12
CA SER A 112 5.29 3.90 6.41
C SER A 112 5.89 4.67 5.22
N TYR A 113 5.32 5.84 4.94
CA TYR A 113 5.75 6.73 3.84
C TYR A 113 5.67 6.10 2.45
N SER A 114 4.75 5.15 2.26
CA SER A 114 4.61 4.39 1.02
C SER A 114 4.05 5.19 -0.15
N SER A 115 3.31 6.27 0.09
CA SER A 115 2.77 7.13 -0.98
C SER A 115 3.76 8.20 -1.46
N ASN A 116 5.05 7.87 -1.51
CA ASN A 116 6.05 8.78 -2.07
C ASN A 116 6.07 8.74 -3.61
N ALA A 117 6.47 9.86 -4.20
CA ALA A 117 6.40 10.06 -5.64
C ALA A 117 7.27 9.09 -6.44
N ASP A 118 8.44 8.72 -5.93
CA ASP A 118 9.32 7.75 -6.60
C ASP A 118 8.67 6.38 -6.69
N MET A 119 8.07 5.93 -5.57
CA MET A 119 7.31 4.69 -5.51
C MET A 119 6.13 4.72 -6.48
N LEU A 120 5.31 5.76 -6.42
CA LEU A 120 4.16 5.90 -7.30
C LEU A 120 4.56 5.95 -8.78
N THR A 121 5.66 6.63 -9.09
CA THR A 121 6.20 6.71 -10.46
C THR A 121 6.59 5.33 -10.98
N SER A 122 7.24 4.52 -10.16
CA SER A 122 7.64 3.16 -10.53
C SER A 122 6.47 2.18 -10.70
N LEU A 123 5.28 2.52 -10.16
CA LEU A 123 4.05 1.75 -10.29
C LEU A 123 3.18 2.17 -11.49
N THR A 124 3.55 3.24 -12.20
CA THR A 124 2.77 3.69 -13.37
C THR A 124 2.72 2.61 -14.44
N GLY A 125 1.51 2.34 -14.95
CA GLY A 125 1.26 1.28 -15.93
C GLY A 125 1.20 -0.14 -15.37
N LYS A 126 1.48 -0.34 -14.06
CA LYS A 126 1.50 -1.66 -13.42
C LYS A 126 0.25 -1.95 -12.59
N THR A 127 -0.36 -0.93 -12.05
CA THR A 127 -1.59 -1.05 -11.26
C THR A 127 -2.59 0.03 -11.62
N ASN A 128 -3.90 -0.29 -11.52
CA ASN A 128 -4.97 0.67 -11.73
C ASN A 128 -5.14 1.59 -10.52
N PHE A 129 -5.07 1.02 -9.32
CA PHE A 129 -5.24 1.76 -8.07
C PHE A 129 -4.13 1.43 -7.07
N PHE A 130 -3.82 2.41 -6.24
CA PHE A 130 -2.83 2.29 -5.17
C PHE A 130 -3.42 2.75 -3.84
N ILE A 131 -3.15 2.00 -2.76
CA ILE A 131 -3.41 2.42 -1.37
C ILE A 131 -2.08 2.44 -0.62
N GLY A 132 -1.80 3.55 0.06
CA GLY A 132 -0.62 3.73 0.91
C GLY A 132 -0.75 4.89 1.86
N CYS A 133 0.32 5.16 2.62
CA CYS A 133 0.39 6.19 3.66
C CYS A 133 1.43 7.25 3.32
N SER A 134 1.14 8.52 3.64
CA SER A 134 2.16 9.58 3.62
C SER A 134 2.87 9.75 4.97
N THR A 135 2.37 9.10 6.02
CA THR A 135 2.95 9.06 7.37
C THR A 135 3.26 7.63 7.81
N LEU A 136 3.11 7.35 9.10
CA LEU A 136 3.38 6.01 9.63
C LEU A 136 2.28 5.02 9.28
N SER A 137 2.67 3.80 8.93
CA SER A 137 1.79 2.63 8.91
C SER A 137 2.07 1.74 10.13
N HIS A 138 1.06 0.97 10.53
CA HIS A 138 1.12 0.05 11.66
C HIS A 138 1.17 -1.40 11.21
N ASN A 139 1.90 -1.73 10.17
CA ASN A 139 2.07 -3.08 9.60
C ASN A 139 0.80 -3.96 9.77
N THR A 140 0.12 -4.34 8.70
CA THR A 140 -1.15 -5.08 8.71
C THR A 140 -2.44 -4.25 8.89
N GLY A 141 -2.34 -2.92 9.02
CA GLY A 141 -3.51 -2.09 9.25
C GLY A 141 -4.53 -2.08 8.11
N PHE A 142 -4.07 -2.31 6.87
CA PHE A 142 -4.95 -2.44 5.70
C PHE A 142 -5.47 -3.85 5.45
N LEU A 143 -5.02 -4.85 6.22
CA LEU A 143 -5.55 -6.21 6.16
C LEU A 143 -6.91 -6.26 6.87
N THR A 144 -7.94 -5.97 6.13
CA THR A 144 -9.32 -5.94 6.62
C THR A 144 -10.24 -6.79 5.71
N ASN A 145 -11.39 -7.20 6.23
CA ASN A 145 -12.39 -7.89 5.42
C ASN A 145 -12.82 -7.07 4.18
N ALA A 146 -12.71 -5.74 4.26
CA ALA A 146 -12.98 -4.87 3.13
C ALA A 146 -12.02 -5.12 1.95
N LEU A 147 -10.78 -5.58 2.21
CA LEU A 147 -9.82 -5.91 1.16
C LEU A 147 -10.27 -7.12 0.33
N LEU A 148 -10.77 -8.18 1.00
CA LEU A 148 -11.22 -9.41 0.33
C LEU A 148 -12.45 -9.18 -0.55
N ASN A 149 -13.38 -8.38 -0.04
CA ASN A 149 -14.66 -8.11 -0.70
C ASN A 149 -14.61 -6.87 -1.61
N SER A 150 -13.41 -6.33 -1.86
CA SER A 150 -13.26 -5.10 -2.61
C SER A 150 -13.44 -5.36 -4.11
N SER A 151 -14.49 -4.80 -4.69
CA SER A 151 -14.80 -4.89 -6.13
C SER A 151 -14.86 -3.54 -6.82
N SER A 152 -14.94 -2.46 -6.07
CA SER A 152 -15.15 -1.11 -6.55
C SER A 152 -14.26 -0.09 -5.83
N VAL A 153 -14.19 1.12 -6.39
CA VAL A 153 -13.52 2.27 -5.75
C VAL A 153 -14.10 2.57 -4.37
N ASP A 154 -15.41 2.39 -4.19
CA ASP A 154 -16.05 2.64 -2.88
C ASP A 154 -15.67 1.58 -1.84
N ASP A 155 -15.41 0.37 -2.27
CA ASP A 155 -14.87 -0.66 -1.37
C ASP A 155 -13.42 -0.35 -0.98
N TYR A 156 -12.61 0.17 -1.91
CA TYR A 156 -11.25 0.63 -1.59
C TYR A 156 -11.24 1.76 -0.55
N LYS A 157 -12.22 2.68 -0.60
CA LYS A 157 -12.39 3.71 0.45
C LYS A 157 -12.68 3.09 1.81
N LYS A 158 -13.50 2.03 1.87
CA LYS A 158 -13.81 1.31 3.12
C LYS A 158 -12.58 0.67 3.75
N ILE A 159 -11.59 0.21 2.94
CA ILE A 159 -10.31 -0.29 3.46
C ILE A 159 -9.61 0.82 4.25
N ILE A 160 -9.52 2.02 3.67
CA ILE A 160 -8.92 3.19 4.30
C ILE A 160 -9.69 3.59 5.56
N ASP A 161 -11.01 3.67 5.49
CA ASP A 161 -11.83 4.07 6.65
C ASP A 161 -11.68 3.09 7.81
N THR A 162 -11.63 1.79 7.53
CA THR A 162 -11.40 0.76 8.55
C THR A 162 -10.03 0.92 9.18
N PHE A 163 -8.99 1.13 8.38
CA PHE A 163 -7.63 1.38 8.83
C PHE A 163 -7.55 2.62 9.74
N ILE A 164 -8.12 3.74 9.30
CA ILE A 164 -8.11 4.99 10.07
C ILE A 164 -8.95 4.86 11.35
N LYS A 165 -10.12 4.19 11.30
CA LYS A 165 -10.96 3.94 12.48
C LYS A 165 -10.23 3.12 13.54
N THR A 166 -9.49 2.10 13.14
CA THR A 166 -8.68 1.28 14.07
C THR A 166 -7.57 2.09 14.73
N ASN A 167 -7.07 3.12 14.05
CA ASN A 167 -5.97 3.97 14.51
C ASN A 167 -6.43 5.38 14.92
N LEU A 168 -7.72 5.63 15.14
CA LEU A 168 -8.29 6.97 15.29
C LEU A 168 -7.64 7.78 16.42
N ASP A 169 -7.45 7.16 17.57
CA ASP A 169 -6.89 7.78 18.79
C ASP A 169 -5.42 7.39 19.04
N SER A 170 -4.77 6.78 18.05
CA SER A 170 -3.34 6.51 18.12
C SER A 170 -2.55 7.80 18.32
N ARG A 171 -1.51 7.75 19.18
CA ARG A 171 -0.56 8.86 19.36
C ARG A 171 0.29 9.10 18.13
N HIS A 172 0.45 8.11 17.28
CA HIS A 172 1.19 8.22 16.02
C HIS A 172 0.31 8.87 14.96
N ARG A 173 0.92 9.71 14.15
CA ARG A 173 0.27 10.29 12.98
C ARG A 173 0.08 9.20 11.94
N THR A 174 -1.15 9.01 11.53
CA THR A 174 -1.53 7.98 10.56
C THR A 174 -2.51 8.58 9.56
N ASP A 175 -2.23 8.34 8.30
CA ASP A 175 -3.11 8.69 7.19
C ASP A 175 -3.09 7.58 6.14
N ALA A 176 -4.00 7.66 5.18
CA ALA A 176 -4.01 6.78 4.02
C ALA A 176 -4.68 7.46 2.83
N CYS A 177 -4.21 7.15 1.65
CA CYS A 177 -4.74 7.66 0.40
C CYS A 177 -5.03 6.53 -0.60
N LEU A 178 -6.07 6.76 -1.42
CA LEU A 178 -6.40 5.98 -2.61
C LEU A 178 -6.05 6.81 -3.83
N ILE A 179 -5.19 6.29 -4.68
CA ILE A 179 -4.68 6.96 -5.87
C ILE A 179 -5.12 6.21 -7.13
N ASP A 180 -5.67 6.96 -8.09
CA ASP A 180 -5.90 6.50 -9.46
C ASP A 180 -4.59 6.62 -10.24
N MET A 181 -3.96 5.49 -10.53
CA MET A 181 -2.64 5.45 -11.15
C MET A 181 -2.66 5.86 -12.63
N SER A 182 -3.79 5.70 -13.31
CA SER A 182 -3.96 6.18 -14.68
C SER A 182 -3.93 7.71 -14.77
N ARG A 183 -4.48 8.37 -13.76
CA ARG A 183 -4.43 9.84 -13.63
C ARG A 183 -3.08 10.30 -13.10
N TYR A 184 -2.49 9.57 -12.17
CA TYR A 184 -1.17 9.89 -11.61
C TYR A 184 -0.09 9.88 -12.70
N SER A 185 -0.11 8.93 -13.62
CA SER A 185 0.83 8.85 -14.75
C SER A 185 0.95 10.14 -15.56
N ARG A 186 -0.15 10.94 -15.60
CA ARG A 186 -0.18 12.22 -16.33
C ARG A 186 0.53 13.37 -15.62
N ILE A 187 0.83 13.21 -14.32
CA ILE A 187 1.52 14.25 -13.54
C ILE A 187 3.01 13.94 -13.33
N VAL A 188 3.45 12.71 -13.53
CA VAL A 188 4.85 12.27 -13.28
C VAL A 188 5.87 13.23 -13.89
N ARG A 189 5.69 13.63 -15.16
CA ARG A 189 6.61 14.54 -15.86
C ARG A 189 6.78 15.93 -15.24
N TYR A 190 5.91 16.31 -14.29
CA TYR A 190 5.98 17.61 -13.62
C TYR A 190 6.62 17.51 -12.24
N LEU A 191 6.89 16.30 -11.74
CA LEU A 191 7.39 16.11 -10.36
C LEU A 191 8.81 16.63 -10.21
N ASP A 192 9.64 16.48 -11.24
CA ASP A 192 11.03 16.96 -11.25
C ASP A 192 11.15 18.50 -11.21
N THR A 193 10.04 19.21 -11.50
CA THR A 193 9.99 20.67 -11.50
C THR A 193 9.52 21.26 -10.18
N VAL A 194 9.28 20.44 -9.16
CA VAL A 194 8.73 20.87 -7.88
C VAL A 194 9.86 21.19 -6.89
N ASP A 195 10.01 22.48 -6.57
CA ASP A 195 10.99 22.94 -5.57
C ASP A 195 10.55 22.58 -4.15
N LYS A 196 11.46 22.01 -3.37
CA LYS A 196 11.21 21.66 -1.96
C LYS A 196 11.24 22.91 -1.08
N SER A 197 10.18 23.12 -0.32
CA SER A 197 10.05 24.24 0.62
C SER A 197 9.91 23.74 2.06
N PRO A 198 10.71 24.26 3.02
CA PRO A 198 10.68 23.80 4.42
C PRO A 198 9.31 23.88 5.09
N GLU A 199 8.48 24.84 4.69
CA GLU A 199 7.12 25.01 5.20
C GLU A 199 6.17 23.86 4.81
N CYS A 200 6.47 23.16 3.72
CA CYS A 200 5.70 22.00 3.23
C CYS A 200 6.20 20.66 3.80
N LYS A 201 7.19 20.69 4.70
CA LYS A 201 7.79 19.49 5.27
C LYS A 201 6.81 18.81 6.24
N ILE A 202 6.50 17.54 5.99
CA ILE A 202 5.56 16.76 6.79
C ILE A 202 6.21 16.03 7.98
N ASP A 203 7.52 15.77 7.90
CA ASP A 203 8.29 15.15 8.97
C ASP A 203 9.54 15.97 9.30
N ARG A 204 9.95 16.02 10.58
CA ARG A 204 11.10 16.80 11.01
C ARG A 204 12.43 16.11 10.74
N THR A 205 12.44 14.79 10.80
CA THR A 205 13.64 13.96 10.68
C THR A 205 13.88 13.48 9.26
N LEU A 206 12.80 13.21 8.53
CA LEU A 206 12.84 12.75 7.14
C LEU A 206 12.58 13.94 6.19
N ASN A 207 13.24 13.91 5.05
CA ASN A 207 13.10 14.97 4.04
C ASN A 207 11.88 14.70 3.12
N TYR A 208 10.71 14.46 3.73
CA TYR A 208 9.46 14.30 3.02
C TYR A 208 8.61 15.57 3.06
N TYR A 209 8.06 15.94 1.92
CA TYR A 209 7.28 17.15 1.71
C TYR A 209 5.94 16.78 1.07
N ASP A 210 4.86 17.47 1.45
CA ASP A 210 3.57 17.25 0.81
C ASP A 210 3.54 17.86 -0.60
N LEU A 211 3.20 17.06 -1.59
CA LEU A 211 3.22 17.46 -3.00
C LEU A 211 2.26 18.63 -3.28
N MET A 212 1.05 18.60 -2.72
CA MET A 212 0.08 19.68 -2.93
C MET A 212 0.50 21.02 -2.31
N CYS A 213 1.24 20.96 -1.22
CA CYS A 213 1.79 22.15 -0.57
C CYS A 213 2.88 22.80 -1.44
N LEU A 214 3.75 21.99 -2.04
CA LEU A 214 4.87 22.48 -2.85
C LEU A 214 4.45 23.11 -4.18
N VAL A 215 3.43 22.54 -4.82
CA VAL A 215 2.99 22.98 -6.15
C VAL A 215 2.33 24.35 -6.08
N LYS A 216 2.81 25.32 -6.89
CA LYS A 216 2.22 26.66 -7.02
C LYS A 216 1.22 26.76 -8.17
N ASP A 217 1.47 26.04 -9.25
CA ASP A 217 0.60 26.03 -10.45
C ASP A 217 -0.79 25.44 -10.16
N ARG A 218 -1.84 26.21 -10.48
CA ARG A 218 -3.23 25.83 -10.20
C ARG A 218 -3.69 24.63 -11.03
N ASN A 219 -3.22 24.51 -12.27
CA ASN A 219 -3.61 23.41 -13.14
C ASN A 219 -2.98 22.11 -12.67
N LEU A 220 -1.71 22.16 -12.23
CA LEU A 220 -1.04 21.02 -11.66
C LEU A 220 -1.67 20.60 -10.34
N LYS A 221 -2.03 21.56 -9.46
CA LYS A 221 -2.81 21.25 -8.24
C LYS A 221 -4.12 20.52 -8.56
N TYR A 222 -4.84 20.98 -9.56
CA TYR A 222 -6.09 20.35 -9.97
C TYR A 222 -5.85 18.91 -10.48
N LYS A 223 -4.79 18.69 -11.26
CA LYS A 223 -4.42 17.34 -11.74
C LYS A 223 -4.05 16.42 -10.57
N ILE A 224 -3.23 16.88 -9.61
CA ILE A 224 -2.87 16.12 -8.40
C ILE A 224 -4.13 15.76 -7.61
N LYS A 225 -5.01 16.73 -7.37
CA LYS A 225 -6.26 16.49 -6.66
C LYS A 225 -7.14 15.44 -7.36
N ASN A 226 -7.15 15.40 -8.68
CA ASN A 226 -7.96 14.46 -9.44
C ASN A 226 -7.41 13.03 -9.45
N CYS A 227 -6.12 12.81 -9.18
CA CYS A 227 -5.59 11.46 -9.04
C CYS A 227 -5.79 10.90 -7.62
N ILE A 228 -6.04 11.73 -6.61
CA ILE A 228 -6.35 11.30 -5.25
C ILE A 228 -7.86 11.12 -5.13
N LEU A 229 -8.32 9.88 -5.20
CA LEU A 229 -9.75 9.56 -5.14
C LEU A 229 -10.31 9.63 -3.72
N TYR A 230 -9.48 9.35 -2.73
CA TYR A 230 -9.84 9.39 -1.33
C TYR A 230 -8.60 9.61 -0.45
N PHE A 231 -8.78 10.33 0.64
CA PHE A 231 -7.78 10.56 1.66
C PHE A 231 -8.44 10.68 3.03
N ASN A 232 -7.90 9.98 4.02
CA ASN A 232 -8.37 10.07 5.41
C ASN A 232 -7.18 10.03 6.38
N MET A 233 -7.38 10.58 7.59
CA MET A 233 -6.33 10.66 8.60
C MET A 233 -6.90 10.59 10.03
N ASN A 234 -6.09 10.11 10.97
CA ASN A 234 -6.45 10.03 12.36
C ASN A 234 -6.42 11.39 13.08
N ASN A 235 -6.88 11.42 14.34
CA ASN A 235 -6.97 12.65 15.13
C ASN A 235 -5.59 13.31 15.38
N SER A 236 -4.55 12.52 15.61
CA SER A 236 -3.18 13.03 15.80
C SER A 236 -2.64 13.73 14.55
N SER A 237 -2.89 13.18 13.36
CA SER A 237 -2.55 13.80 12.08
C SER A 237 -3.34 15.09 11.87
N LYS A 238 -4.67 15.05 12.06
CA LYS A 238 -5.53 16.25 11.92
C LYS A 238 -5.03 17.41 12.77
N LYS A 239 -4.75 17.16 14.05
CA LYS A 239 -4.24 18.19 14.99
C LYS A 239 -2.88 18.73 14.55
N TYR A 240 -1.96 17.86 14.16
CA TYR A 240 -0.61 18.26 13.76
C TYR A 240 -0.62 19.18 12.54
N PHE A 241 -1.35 18.79 11.50
CA PHE A 241 -1.37 19.52 10.24
C PHE A 241 -2.20 20.79 10.32
N PHE A 242 -3.30 20.76 11.08
CA PHE A 242 -4.07 21.98 11.38
C PHE A 242 -3.21 23.05 12.05
N ASN A 243 -2.45 22.66 13.08
CA ASN A 243 -1.57 23.61 13.81
C ASN A 243 -0.44 24.17 12.93
N LYS A 244 -0.09 23.49 11.83
CA LYS A 244 0.94 23.95 10.89
C LYS A 244 0.39 24.63 9.64
N ASN A 245 -0.93 24.72 9.50
CA ASN A 245 -1.62 25.22 8.30
C ASN A 245 -1.20 24.50 7.01
N ILE A 246 -0.81 23.22 7.10
CA ILE A 246 -0.43 22.42 5.96
C ILE A 246 -1.68 21.70 5.41
N LYS A 247 -1.98 21.90 4.14
CA LYS A 247 -2.97 21.08 3.41
C LYS A 247 -2.28 19.84 2.86
N ILE A 248 -2.65 18.69 3.39
CA ILE A 248 -2.06 17.42 3.01
C ILE A 248 -2.83 16.80 1.85
N SER A 249 -2.07 16.28 0.90
CA SER A 249 -2.60 15.54 -0.24
C SER A 249 -2.63 14.02 -0.04
N GLY A 250 -1.74 13.51 0.78
CA GLY A 250 -1.46 12.08 0.89
C GLY A 250 -0.38 11.59 -0.08
N ILE A 251 0.18 12.45 -0.93
CA ILE A 251 1.35 12.17 -1.78
C ILE A 251 2.53 12.99 -1.29
N ILE A 252 3.68 12.34 -1.11
CA ILE A 252 4.93 12.97 -0.63
C ILE A 252 6.04 12.88 -1.68
N VAL A 253 6.97 13.81 -1.60
CA VAL A 253 8.19 13.90 -2.44
C VAL A 253 9.44 14.10 -1.60
#